data_28bb92aa90580ffebc32cfcb1051b568
#
_entry.id   28bb92aa90580ffebc32cfcb1051b568
#
_cell.length_a   1.000
_cell.length_b   1.000
_cell.length_c   1.000
_cell.angle_alpha   90.00
_cell.angle_beta   90.00
_cell.angle_gamma   90.00
#
_symmetry.space_group_name_H-M   'P 1'
#
loop_
_entity.id
_entity.type
_entity.pdbx_description
1 polymer ?
#
loop_
_entity_poly.entity_id
_entity_poly.type
_entity_poly.pdbx_seq_one_letter_code
_entity_poly.pdbx_strand_id
1 'polypeptide(L)'
;MKFTETKLKGCFILEPKIIKDERGYFMESFNEKTFQEGIGQKVTFVQDNQSFSTRGVLRGLHYQCGEHAQAKLVRVLQGEVLDVAVDLRPESETFGQYEAVLLSAENQTQFFVPRGFAHGFLVLSETATFFYKCDNFYNKESEGGILYNDETLNINWNFPIQDLIISDKDKVLPNLQNAKKVW
;
A
#
# COMPACT_ATOMS: atom_id res chain seq x y z
N MET A 1 10.94 -7.83 14.86
CA MET A 1 10.38 -7.52 13.54
C MET A 1 11.41 -7.89 12.50
N LYS A 2 11.04 -8.62 11.44
CA LYS A 2 11.91 -8.94 10.32
C LYS A 2 11.56 -8.00 9.16
N PHE A 3 12.57 -7.50 8.46
CA PHE A 3 12.42 -6.61 7.30
C PHE A 3 13.00 -7.31 6.07
N THR A 4 12.24 -7.31 4.99
CA THR A 4 12.67 -7.89 3.71
C THR A 4 12.40 -6.85 2.61
N GLU A 5 13.45 -6.32 2.00
CA GLU A 5 13.30 -5.43 0.85
C GLU A 5 12.78 -6.23 -0.34
N THR A 6 11.82 -5.66 -1.07
CA THR A 6 11.25 -6.29 -2.26
C THR A 6 12.13 -6.02 -3.49
N LYS A 7 11.71 -6.51 -4.67
CA LYS A 7 12.35 -6.14 -5.94
C LYS A 7 12.24 -4.63 -6.26
N LEU A 8 11.26 -3.93 -5.67
CA LEU A 8 11.10 -2.49 -5.81
C LEU A 8 11.88 -1.78 -4.70
N LYS A 9 13.02 -1.21 -5.05
CA LYS A 9 13.94 -0.59 -4.09
C LYS A 9 13.25 0.42 -3.18
N GLY A 10 13.40 0.21 -1.87
CA GLY A 10 12.80 1.02 -0.81
C GLY A 10 11.44 0.51 -0.33
N CYS A 11 10.81 -0.44 -1.03
CA CYS A 11 9.62 -1.14 -0.53
C CYS A 11 10.04 -2.31 0.36
N PHE A 12 9.43 -2.42 1.54
CA PHE A 12 9.76 -3.46 2.52
C PHE A 12 8.51 -4.22 2.98
N ILE A 13 8.65 -5.53 3.05
CA ILE A 13 7.73 -6.41 3.76
C ILE A 13 8.22 -6.53 5.20
N LEU A 14 7.32 -6.28 6.17
CA LEU A 14 7.61 -6.35 7.59
C LEU A 14 6.82 -7.48 8.23
N GLU A 15 7.53 -8.38 8.91
CA GLU A 15 6.94 -9.49 9.66
C GLU A 15 7.16 -9.26 11.16
N PRO A 16 6.12 -8.85 11.93
CA PRO A 16 6.25 -8.60 13.35
C PRO A 16 6.50 -9.91 14.12
N LYS A 17 7.21 -9.81 15.26
CA LYS A 17 7.32 -10.94 16.19
C LYS A 17 6.01 -11.08 16.96
N ILE A 18 5.32 -12.19 16.76
CA ILE A 18 4.07 -12.52 17.45
C ILE A 18 4.39 -13.43 18.65
N ILE A 19 3.96 -13.02 19.83
CA ILE A 19 4.09 -13.77 21.09
C ILE A 19 2.70 -14.27 21.47
N LYS A 20 2.50 -15.59 21.40
CA LYS A 20 1.22 -16.25 21.69
C LYS A 20 1.22 -16.89 23.06
N ASP A 21 0.08 -16.80 23.78
CA ASP A 21 -0.21 -17.53 25.00
C ASP A 21 -1.70 -17.91 25.07
N GLU A 22 -2.19 -18.44 26.19
CA GLU A 22 -3.58 -18.85 26.39
C GLU A 22 -4.61 -17.70 26.32
N ARG A 23 -4.16 -16.43 26.41
CA ARG A 23 -5.01 -15.24 26.33
C ARG A 23 -5.14 -14.71 24.88
N GLY A 24 -4.34 -15.23 23.94
CA GLY A 24 -4.27 -14.78 22.55
C GLY A 24 -2.84 -14.46 22.13
N TYR A 25 -2.60 -13.25 21.62
CA TYR A 25 -1.25 -12.85 21.22
C TYR A 25 -0.96 -11.38 21.57
N PHE A 26 0.32 -11.09 21.70
CA PHE A 26 0.87 -9.75 21.76
C PHE A 26 1.90 -9.57 20.64
N MET A 27 1.92 -8.39 20.05
CA MET A 27 2.99 -7.97 19.15
C MET A 27 3.22 -6.47 19.25
N GLU A 28 4.46 -6.04 19.09
CA GLU A 28 4.77 -4.65 18.80
C GLU A 28 4.49 -4.42 17.31
N SER A 29 3.39 -3.72 17.02
CA SER A 29 2.97 -3.50 15.63
C SER A 29 3.72 -2.36 14.94
N PHE A 30 4.26 -1.43 15.70
CA PHE A 30 5.11 -0.33 15.23
C PHE A 30 5.99 0.19 16.36
N ASN A 31 7.24 0.45 16.02
CA ASN A 31 8.20 1.14 16.86
C ASN A 31 9.10 1.96 15.94
N GLU A 32 9.09 3.29 16.09
CA GLU A 32 9.76 4.20 15.14
C GLU A 32 11.25 3.89 15.02
N LYS A 33 11.93 3.66 16.15
CA LYS A 33 13.37 3.34 16.15
C LYS A 33 13.67 2.05 15.39
N THR A 34 12.99 0.96 15.77
CA THR A 34 13.14 -0.35 15.11
C THR A 34 12.80 -0.28 13.63
N PHE A 35 11.77 0.49 13.26
CA PHE A 35 11.35 0.69 11.88
C PHE A 35 12.43 1.41 11.07
N GLN A 36 12.91 2.56 11.54
CA GLN A 36 13.95 3.34 10.85
C GLN A 36 15.26 2.57 10.70
N GLU A 37 15.67 1.83 11.75
CA GLU A 37 16.84 0.93 11.68
C GLU A 37 16.64 -0.17 10.64
N GLY A 38 15.43 -0.76 10.59
CA GLY A 38 15.11 -1.88 9.69
C GLY A 38 15.04 -1.52 8.21
N ILE A 39 14.54 -0.31 7.88
CA ILE A 39 14.47 0.18 6.49
C ILE A 39 15.70 1.02 6.08
N GLY A 40 16.61 1.34 7.02
CA GLY A 40 17.84 2.10 6.77
C GLY A 40 17.62 3.58 6.43
N GLN A 41 16.45 4.15 6.76
CA GLN A 41 16.14 5.56 6.49
C GLN A 41 15.24 6.18 7.56
N LYS A 42 15.30 7.51 7.70
CA LYS A 42 14.46 8.25 8.63
C LYS A 42 13.09 8.52 8.03
N VAL A 43 12.04 7.99 8.65
CA VAL A 43 10.65 8.24 8.30
C VAL A 43 9.86 8.49 9.58
N THR A 44 9.11 9.59 9.63
CA THR A 44 8.24 9.93 10.76
C THR A 44 6.80 9.96 10.28
N PHE A 45 5.95 9.12 10.86
CA PHE A 45 4.53 9.08 10.51
C PHE A 45 3.74 10.13 11.30
N VAL A 46 2.87 10.86 10.60
CA VAL A 46 2.11 12.01 11.13
C VAL A 46 0.59 11.85 11.02
N GLN A 47 0.11 10.82 10.29
CA GLN A 47 -1.32 10.61 10.05
C GLN A 47 -1.61 9.11 10.01
N ASP A 48 -2.68 8.70 10.69
CA ASP A 48 -3.23 7.35 10.62
C ASP A 48 -4.58 7.36 9.91
N ASN A 49 -4.82 6.36 9.07
CA ASN A 49 -6.07 6.18 8.34
C ASN A 49 -6.58 4.74 8.50
N GLN A 50 -7.90 4.59 8.50
CA GLN A 50 -8.56 3.29 8.50
C GLN A 50 -9.73 3.29 7.53
N SER A 51 -9.92 2.18 6.81
CA SER A 51 -11.09 1.94 5.98
C SER A 51 -11.65 0.55 6.22
N PHE A 52 -12.97 0.41 6.04
CA PHE A 52 -13.68 -0.86 6.00
C PHE A 52 -14.23 -1.08 4.60
N SER A 53 -14.15 -2.30 4.10
CA SER A 53 -14.58 -2.63 2.73
C SER A 53 -15.01 -4.09 2.65
N THR A 54 -15.92 -4.38 1.70
CA THR A 54 -16.41 -5.74 1.41
C THR A 54 -15.60 -6.37 0.28
N ARG A 55 -15.77 -7.68 0.09
CA ARG A 55 -15.11 -8.46 -0.96
C ARG A 55 -15.27 -7.82 -2.34
N GLY A 56 -14.21 -7.81 -3.13
CA GLY A 56 -14.17 -7.25 -4.46
C GLY A 56 -13.97 -5.73 -4.51
N VAL A 57 -14.03 -5.02 -3.37
CA VAL A 57 -13.71 -3.59 -3.36
C VAL A 57 -12.23 -3.41 -3.67
N LEU A 58 -11.97 -2.65 -4.74
CA LEU A 58 -10.65 -2.19 -5.13
C LEU A 58 -10.56 -0.67 -4.91
N ARG A 59 -9.54 -0.23 -4.18
CA ARG A 59 -9.22 1.18 -3.95
C ARG A 59 -7.84 1.47 -4.50
N GLY A 60 -7.74 2.39 -5.43
CA GLY A 60 -6.46 2.77 -6.03
C GLY A 60 -6.49 2.82 -7.55
N LEU A 61 -5.33 3.05 -8.17
CA LEU A 61 -4.05 3.30 -7.51
C LEU A 61 -3.91 4.79 -7.19
N HIS A 62 -3.55 5.13 -5.95
CA HIS A 62 -3.50 6.52 -5.49
C HIS A 62 -2.11 6.91 -4.98
N TYR A 63 -1.74 8.17 -5.17
CA TYR A 63 -0.54 8.78 -4.63
C TYR A 63 -0.72 10.29 -4.44
N GLN A 64 0.23 10.94 -3.82
CA GLN A 64 0.36 12.40 -3.79
C GLN A 64 1.67 12.84 -4.40
N CYS A 65 1.68 14.00 -5.05
CA CYS A 65 2.80 14.53 -5.80
C CYS A 65 3.58 15.59 -5.03
N GLY A 66 4.83 15.82 -5.42
CA GLY A 66 5.68 16.92 -4.98
C GLY A 66 5.93 16.90 -3.48
N GLU A 67 5.89 18.07 -2.86
CA GLU A 67 6.13 18.23 -1.43
C GLU A 67 5.13 17.48 -0.53
N HIS A 68 3.94 17.15 -1.05
CA HIS A 68 2.90 16.39 -0.35
C HIS A 68 2.98 14.89 -0.59
N ALA A 69 3.99 14.39 -1.31
CA ALA A 69 4.19 12.96 -1.48
C ALA A 69 4.18 12.23 -0.14
N GLN A 70 3.56 11.05 -0.10
CA GLN A 70 3.37 10.26 1.11
C GLN A 70 4.03 8.88 0.98
N ALA A 71 4.85 8.53 1.97
CA ALA A 71 5.16 7.13 2.25
C ALA A 71 4.07 6.54 3.15
N LYS A 72 3.81 5.24 2.99
CA LYS A 72 2.75 4.54 3.72
C LYS A 72 3.30 3.27 4.37
N LEU A 73 2.89 3.02 5.60
CA LEU A 73 3.05 1.71 6.25
C LEU A 73 1.67 1.12 6.46
N VAL A 74 1.36 0.05 5.73
CA VAL A 74 0.01 -0.51 5.64
C VAL A 74 -0.07 -1.89 6.30
N ARG A 75 -1.25 -2.23 6.84
CA ARG A 75 -1.59 -3.54 7.39
C ARG A 75 -3.08 -3.79 7.40
N VAL A 76 -3.46 -5.05 7.56
CA VAL A 76 -4.86 -5.47 7.70
C VAL A 76 -5.14 -5.80 9.17
N LEU A 77 -6.20 -5.20 9.74
CA LEU A 77 -6.65 -5.47 11.10
C LEU A 77 -7.69 -6.60 11.15
N GLN A 78 -8.44 -6.77 10.06
CA GLN A 78 -9.44 -7.83 9.89
C GLN A 78 -9.52 -8.20 8.41
N GLY A 79 -9.65 -9.50 8.12
CA GLY A 79 -9.76 -10.00 6.76
C GLY A 79 -8.44 -10.07 6.01
N GLU A 80 -8.52 -10.01 4.68
CA GLU A 80 -7.39 -10.23 3.77
C GLU A 80 -7.52 -9.34 2.53
N VAL A 81 -6.39 -8.79 2.08
CA VAL A 81 -6.31 -7.99 0.85
C VAL A 81 -5.08 -8.37 0.03
N LEU A 82 -5.17 -8.18 -1.29
CA LEU A 82 -4.01 -8.06 -2.17
C LEU A 82 -3.62 -6.60 -2.22
N ASP A 83 -2.47 -6.25 -1.67
CA ASP A 83 -1.93 -4.89 -1.63
C ASP A 83 -0.92 -4.69 -2.75
N VAL A 84 -1.01 -3.59 -3.48
CA VAL A 84 -0.20 -3.33 -4.68
C VAL A 84 0.48 -1.98 -4.59
N ALA A 85 1.79 -1.96 -4.81
CA ALA A 85 2.59 -0.76 -4.99
C ALA A 85 3.20 -0.73 -6.39
N VAL A 86 3.17 0.44 -7.05
CA VAL A 86 3.76 0.67 -8.39
C VAL A 86 4.81 1.76 -8.30
N ASP A 87 6.00 1.50 -8.78
CA ASP A 87 7.08 2.49 -8.81
C ASP A 87 6.83 3.55 -9.89
N LEU A 88 6.69 4.81 -9.49
CA LEU A 88 6.48 5.95 -10.37
C LEU A 88 7.68 6.92 -10.40
N ARG A 89 8.80 6.57 -9.79
CA ARG A 89 9.99 7.41 -9.75
C ARG A 89 10.68 7.42 -11.12
N PRO A 90 10.79 8.56 -11.80
CA PRO A 90 11.24 8.61 -13.20
C PRO A 90 12.64 8.04 -13.44
N GLU A 91 13.55 8.18 -12.47
CA GLU A 91 14.94 7.71 -12.57
C GLU A 91 15.14 6.29 -12.01
N SER A 92 14.05 5.60 -11.66
CA SER A 92 14.13 4.25 -11.09
C SER A 92 14.26 3.20 -12.19
N GLU A 93 15.17 2.23 -12.00
CA GLU A 93 15.29 1.05 -12.86
C GLU A 93 14.00 0.18 -12.86
N THR A 94 13.16 0.36 -11.84
CA THR A 94 11.89 -0.34 -11.69
C THR A 94 10.67 0.53 -12.00
N PHE A 95 10.86 1.68 -12.68
CA PHE A 95 9.75 2.53 -13.11
C PHE A 95 8.68 1.72 -13.87
N GLY A 96 7.42 1.87 -13.47
CA GLY A 96 6.29 1.15 -14.05
C GLY A 96 6.19 -0.34 -13.64
N GLN A 97 7.10 -0.86 -12.83
CA GLN A 97 6.95 -2.19 -12.24
C GLN A 97 6.11 -2.13 -10.95
N TYR A 98 5.47 -3.24 -10.62
CA TYR A 98 4.67 -3.35 -9.40
C TYR A 98 5.12 -4.52 -8.52
N GLU A 99 4.81 -4.40 -7.23
CA GLU A 99 4.86 -5.48 -6.23
C GLU A 99 3.45 -5.71 -5.70
N ALA A 100 3.08 -6.98 -5.54
CA ALA A 100 1.79 -7.37 -4.97
C ALA A 100 2.02 -8.26 -3.75
N VAL A 101 1.48 -7.86 -2.60
CA VAL A 101 1.69 -8.52 -1.31
C VAL A 101 0.35 -8.90 -0.69
N LEU A 102 0.24 -10.16 -0.25
CA LEU A 102 -0.93 -10.62 0.49
C LEU A 102 -0.81 -10.18 1.95
N LEU A 103 -1.72 -9.32 2.39
CA LEU A 103 -1.81 -8.83 3.75
C LEU A 103 -3.08 -9.35 4.42
N SER A 104 -2.97 -9.86 5.64
CA SER A 104 -4.14 -10.35 6.38
C SER A 104 -3.99 -10.15 7.89
N ALA A 105 -5.15 -10.18 8.59
CA ALA A 105 -5.19 -10.24 10.04
C ALA A 105 -4.57 -11.53 10.61
N GLU A 106 -4.44 -12.58 9.81
CA GLU A 106 -3.83 -13.85 10.20
C GLU A 106 -2.30 -13.80 10.10
N ASN A 107 -1.76 -13.33 8.94
CA ASN A 107 -0.32 -13.28 8.73
C ASN A 107 0.36 -12.09 9.42
N GLN A 108 -0.41 -11.06 9.83
CA GLN A 108 0.05 -9.84 10.49
C GLN A 108 1.16 -9.09 9.72
N THR A 109 1.38 -9.45 8.47
CA THR A 109 2.37 -8.82 7.60
C THR A 109 2.00 -7.37 7.34
N GLN A 110 3.01 -6.52 7.29
CA GLN A 110 2.87 -5.11 6.93
C GLN A 110 3.71 -4.82 5.69
N PHE A 111 3.31 -3.80 4.93
CA PHE A 111 4.02 -3.39 3.74
C PHE A 111 4.37 -1.90 3.83
N PHE A 112 5.63 -1.57 3.69
CA PHE A 112 6.10 -0.20 3.58
C PHE A 112 6.28 0.18 2.12
N VAL A 113 5.57 1.23 1.72
CA VAL A 113 5.60 1.81 0.38
C VAL A 113 6.17 3.23 0.50
N PRO A 114 7.36 3.53 -0.04
CA PRO A 114 7.98 4.84 0.07
C PRO A 114 7.28 5.90 -0.80
N ARG A 115 7.71 7.16 -0.67
CA ARG A 115 7.26 8.24 -1.55
C ARG A 115 7.63 7.95 -3.01
N GLY A 116 6.81 8.41 -3.95
CA GLY A 116 7.03 8.19 -5.37
C GLY A 116 6.43 6.89 -5.92
N PHE A 117 5.55 6.26 -5.13
CA PHE A 117 4.81 5.07 -5.54
C PHE A 117 3.32 5.34 -5.61
N ALA A 118 2.63 4.74 -6.59
CA ALA A 118 1.19 4.57 -6.54
C ALA A 118 0.85 3.32 -5.71
N HIS A 119 -0.26 3.37 -4.99
CA HIS A 119 -0.66 2.35 -4.05
C HIS A 119 -2.15 2.07 -4.13
N GLY A 120 -2.53 0.81 -4.01
CA GLY A 120 -3.91 0.37 -3.97
C GLY A 120 -4.04 -1.03 -3.39
N PHE A 121 -5.26 -1.44 -3.10
CA PHE A 121 -5.54 -2.79 -2.60
C PHE A 121 -6.89 -3.32 -3.08
N LEU A 122 -6.99 -4.64 -3.12
CA LEU A 122 -8.20 -5.40 -3.42
C LEU A 122 -8.58 -6.27 -2.24
N VAL A 123 -9.83 -6.22 -1.79
CA VAL A 123 -10.35 -7.06 -0.70
C VAL A 123 -10.67 -8.48 -1.22
N LEU A 124 -10.03 -9.48 -0.62
CA LEU A 124 -10.18 -10.89 -0.97
C LEU A 124 -11.12 -11.65 -0.04
N SER A 125 -11.16 -11.30 1.24
CA SER A 125 -12.07 -11.88 2.24
C SER A 125 -13.48 -11.27 2.14
N GLU A 126 -14.45 -11.79 2.88
CA GLU A 126 -15.82 -11.25 2.93
C GLU A 126 -15.83 -9.76 3.29
N THR A 127 -15.02 -9.37 4.28
CA THR A 127 -14.78 -7.99 4.67
C THR A 127 -13.32 -7.79 5.04
N ALA A 128 -12.82 -6.55 4.93
CA ALA A 128 -11.51 -6.20 5.44
C ALA A 128 -11.51 -4.82 6.11
N THR A 129 -10.77 -4.74 7.23
CA THR A 129 -10.40 -3.47 7.87
C THR A 129 -8.94 -3.20 7.57
N PHE A 130 -8.70 -2.20 6.73
CA PHE A 130 -7.39 -1.79 6.27
C PHE A 130 -6.93 -0.54 7.03
N PHE A 131 -5.72 -0.58 7.57
CA PHE A 131 -5.12 0.48 8.36
C PHE A 131 -3.77 0.88 7.80
N TYR A 132 -3.47 2.18 7.75
CA TYR A 132 -2.17 2.65 7.31
C TYR A 132 -1.75 3.98 7.93
N LYS A 133 -0.42 4.11 8.11
CA LYS A 133 0.25 5.33 8.52
C LYS A 133 0.80 6.07 7.31
N CYS A 134 0.76 7.41 7.35
CA CYS A 134 1.35 8.27 6.33
C CYS A 134 2.42 9.18 6.97
N ASP A 135 3.51 9.42 6.25
CA ASP A 135 4.61 10.29 6.68
C ASP A 135 4.39 11.77 6.29
N ASN A 136 3.24 12.09 5.69
CA ASN A 136 2.85 13.45 5.34
C ASN A 136 1.33 13.62 5.40
N PHE A 137 0.88 14.87 5.45
CA PHE A 137 -0.55 15.18 5.51
C PHE A 137 -1.22 15.08 4.14
N TYR A 138 -2.53 14.80 4.16
CA TYR A 138 -3.33 14.77 2.96
C TYR A 138 -3.47 16.17 2.34
N ASN A 139 -3.27 16.24 1.01
CA ASN A 139 -3.49 17.44 0.21
C ASN A 139 -4.24 17.08 -1.08
N LYS A 140 -5.46 17.58 -1.22
CA LYS A 140 -6.34 17.25 -2.35
C LYS A 140 -5.77 17.66 -3.71
N GLU A 141 -5.09 18.80 -3.78
CA GLU A 141 -4.54 19.33 -5.05
C GLU A 141 -3.34 18.52 -5.54
N SER A 142 -2.67 17.83 -4.61
CA SER A 142 -1.54 16.96 -4.89
C SER A 142 -1.93 15.51 -5.19
N GLU A 143 -3.22 15.17 -5.10
CA GLU A 143 -3.67 13.81 -5.47
C GLU A 143 -3.34 13.47 -6.93
N GLY A 144 -2.84 12.27 -7.12
CA GLY A 144 -2.69 11.59 -8.39
C GLY A 144 -3.25 10.17 -8.29
N GLY A 145 -3.49 9.58 -9.45
CA GLY A 145 -3.94 8.19 -9.52
C GLY A 145 -3.69 7.59 -10.89
N ILE A 146 -3.75 6.26 -10.96
CA ILE A 146 -3.61 5.49 -12.21
C ILE A 146 -4.71 4.44 -12.22
N LEU A 147 -5.27 4.18 -13.39
CA LEU A 147 -6.26 3.13 -13.59
C LEU A 147 -5.73 1.77 -13.09
N TYR A 148 -6.54 1.07 -12.34
CA TYR A 148 -6.24 -0.26 -11.79
C TYR A 148 -5.96 -1.32 -12.86
N ASN A 149 -6.52 -1.14 -14.06
CA ASN A 149 -6.40 -2.01 -15.23
C ASN A 149 -5.57 -1.39 -16.36
N ASP A 150 -4.62 -0.52 -16.02
CA ASP A 150 -3.69 0.04 -17.00
C ASP A 150 -2.95 -1.08 -17.75
N GLU A 151 -3.00 -1.05 -19.08
CA GLU A 151 -2.44 -2.10 -19.93
C GLU A 151 -0.90 -2.18 -19.84
N THR A 152 -0.24 -1.03 -19.59
CA THR A 152 1.23 -0.98 -19.46
C THR A 152 1.67 -1.61 -18.15
N LEU A 153 0.95 -1.33 -17.04
CA LEU A 153 1.22 -1.92 -15.74
C LEU A 153 0.86 -3.40 -15.71
N ASN A 154 -0.20 -3.79 -16.42
CA ASN A 154 -0.70 -5.17 -16.50
C ASN A 154 -0.75 -5.89 -15.14
N ILE A 155 -1.33 -5.21 -14.13
CA ILE A 155 -1.40 -5.74 -12.76
C ILE A 155 -2.32 -6.95 -12.73
N ASN A 156 -1.78 -8.07 -12.29
CA ASN A 156 -2.58 -9.26 -12.03
C ASN A 156 -3.22 -9.18 -10.64
N TRP A 157 -4.48 -8.75 -10.59
CA TRP A 157 -5.26 -8.72 -9.36
C TRP A 157 -5.73 -10.10 -8.89
N ASN A 158 -5.58 -11.13 -9.73
CA ASN A 158 -6.00 -12.50 -9.44
C ASN A 158 -7.45 -12.61 -8.94
N PHE A 159 -8.34 -11.81 -9.55
CA PHE A 159 -9.75 -11.69 -9.17
C PHE A 159 -10.62 -11.47 -10.44
N PRO A 160 -11.86 -11.98 -10.48
CA PRO A 160 -12.75 -11.77 -11.62
C PRO A 160 -13.08 -10.28 -11.80
N ILE A 161 -12.77 -9.73 -12.98
CA ILE A 161 -12.95 -8.29 -13.26
C ILE A 161 -14.40 -7.84 -13.09
N GLN A 162 -15.36 -8.69 -13.47
CA GLN A 162 -16.80 -8.40 -13.36
C GLN A 162 -17.29 -8.28 -11.90
N ASP A 163 -16.54 -8.83 -10.95
CA ASP A 163 -16.89 -8.82 -9.51
C ASP A 163 -16.21 -7.68 -8.75
N LEU A 164 -15.42 -6.83 -9.44
CA LEU A 164 -14.77 -5.69 -8.83
C LEU A 164 -15.77 -4.58 -8.50
N ILE A 165 -15.64 -4.04 -7.31
CA ILE A 165 -16.39 -2.88 -6.82
C ILE A 165 -15.43 -1.69 -6.75
N ILE A 166 -15.58 -0.75 -7.67
CA ILE A 166 -14.66 0.38 -7.87
C ILE A 166 -15.45 1.68 -7.80
N SER A 167 -14.91 2.69 -7.11
CA SER A 167 -15.53 4.00 -7.04
C SER A 167 -15.58 4.68 -8.41
N ASP A 168 -16.56 5.55 -8.64
CA ASP A 168 -16.65 6.29 -9.90
C ASP A 168 -15.42 7.19 -10.14
N LYS A 169 -14.81 7.69 -9.06
CA LYS A 169 -13.54 8.43 -9.12
C LYS A 169 -12.41 7.54 -9.67
N ASP A 170 -12.30 6.32 -9.20
CA ASP A 170 -11.19 5.43 -9.58
C ASP A 170 -11.36 4.85 -10.99
N LYS A 171 -12.60 4.75 -11.48
CA LYS A 171 -12.90 4.30 -12.86
C LYS A 171 -12.43 5.27 -13.93
N VAL A 172 -12.25 6.56 -13.59
CA VAL A 172 -11.88 7.63 -14.54
C VAL A 172 -10.47 8.16 -14.33
N LEU A 173 -9.66 7.47 -13.54
CA LEU A 173 -8.25 7.79 -13.38
C LEU A 173 -7.50 7.66 -14.72
N PRO A 174 -6.43 8.44 -14.95
CA PRO A 174 -5.63 8.34 -16.16
C PRO A 174 -4.85 7.01 -16.21
N ASN A 175 -4.40 6.65 -17.39
CA ASN A 175 -3.39 5.61 -17.56
C ASN A 175 -2.00 6.12 -17.14
N LEU A 176 -1.02 5.22 -17.00
CA LEU A 176 0.35 5.54 -16.57
C LEU A 176 0.99 6.68 -17.38
N GLN A 177 0.80 6.68 -18.71
CA GLN A 177 1.40 7.69 -19.60
C GLN A 177 0.87 9.11 -19.35
N ASN A 178 -0.41 9.23 -18.97
CA ASN A 178 -1.11 10.49 -18.71
C ASN A 178 -1.21 10.83 -17.22
N ALA A 179 -0.67 9.99 -16.37
CA ALA A 179 -0.71 10.17 -14.92
C ALA A 179 0.12 11.38 -14.49
N LYS A 180 -0.32 12.05 -13.43
CA LYS A 180 0.39 13.18 -12.84
C LYS A 180 1.76 12.72 -12.35
N LYS A 181 2.83 13.44 -12.70
CA LYS A 181 4.19 13.11 -12.26
C LYS A 181 4.31 13.22 -10.74
N VAL A 182 5.08 12.32 -10.13
CA VAL A 182 5.26 12.29 -8.67
C VAL A 182 6.07 13.47 -8.13
N TRP A 183 6.98 14.07 -8.95
CA TRP A 183 7.73 15.31 -8.74
C TRP A 183 8.21 15.93 -10.04
#